data_22173cf3c5800c35e8b9fbb4d9bc0d2f
#
_entry.id   22173cf3c5800c35e8b9fbb4d9bc0d2f
#
_cell.length_a   1.000
_cell.length_b   1.000
_cell.length_c   1.000
_cell.angle_alpha   90.00
_cell.angle_beta   90.00
_cell.angle_gamma   90.00
#
_symmetry.space_group_name_H-M   'P 1'
#
loop_
_entity.id
_entity.type
_entity.pdbx_description
1 polymer ?
#
loop_
_entity_poly.entity_id
_entity_poly.type
_entity_poly.pdbx_seq_one_letter_code
_entity_poly.pdbx_strand_id
1 'polypeptide(L)'
;MSTVETTTPTGREGFGSIRAGGLRWDSLPMRLFAGGNKKFWNPADLDFTQDAQDYAEMEPELQKLTRILATLFIAGEEAVTEDIQPFMQAMGAEGRFEDEMYLTQFAFEEAKHTEVFRRWLDAVGIEEDLHTYIEDSPGYRKIFYEELPEALGALMTDHSPAAQIKASVTYNHIVEGMLALTGYHMWNLVCKERNILPGMQEIVKRIGDDERRHMAWGTFTCRRHVAADDANWALVESRIQELIPAAVA
;
A
#
# COMPACT_ATOMS: atom_id res chain seq x y z
N MET A 1 -14.34 -32.89 -32.64
CA MET A 1 -13.73 -31.97 -31.67
C MET A 1 -14.12 -30.57 -32.10
N SER A 2 -15.08 -29.98 -31.40
CA SER A 2 -15.54 -28.62 -31.67
C SER A 2 -14.70 -27.68 -30.81
N THR A 3 -13.86 -26.86 -31.43
CA THR A 3 -13.13 -25.77 -30.78
C THR A 3 -14.13 -24.69 -30.42
N VAL A 4 -14.44 -24.55 -29.13
CA VAL A 4 -15.18 -23.40 -28.63
C VAL A 4 -14.19 -22.21 -28.69
N GLU A 5 -14.32 -21.36 -29.71
CA GLU A 5 -13.70 -20.04 -29.71
C GLU A 5 -14.37 -19.22 -28.62
N THR A 6 -13.68 -19.03 -27.52
CA THR A 6 -14.05 -18.02 -26.51
C THR A 6 -13.71 -16.65 -27.07
N THR A 7 -14.65 -16.05 -27.81
CA THR A 7 -14.58 -14.63 -28.15
C THR A 7 -14.81 -13.83 -26.89
N THR A 8 -13.74 -13.23 -26.35
CA THR A 8 -13.88 -12.17 -25.35
C THR A 8 -14.75 -11.07 -25.95
N PRO A 9 -15.85 -10.64 -25.30
CA PRO A 9 -16.67 -9.56 -25.84
C PRO A 9 -15.81 -8.30 -25.97
N THR A 10 -15.62 -7.82 -27.20
CA THR A 10 -14.82 -6.62 -27.49
C THR A 10 -15.61 -5.32 -27.32
N GLY A 11 -16.65 -5.31 -26.49
CA GLY A 11 -17.51 -4.15 -26.28
C GLY A 11 -18.11 -4.08 -24.88
N ARG A 12 -18.31 -2.85 -24.41
CA ARG A 12 -18.99 -2.59 -23.14
C ARG A 12 -20.51 -2.75 -23.32
N GLU A 13 -21.16 -3.60 -22.51
CA GLU A 13 -22.61 -3.84 -22.57
C GLU A 13 -23.45 -2.76 -21.87
N GLY A 14 -22.84 -1.91 -21.04
CA GLY A 14 -23.54 -0.83 -20.34
C GLY A 14 -22.74 -0.25 -19.17
N PHE A 15 -23.36 0.66 -18.44
CA PHE A 15 -22.76 1.32 -17.28
C PHE A 15 -23.55 1.00 -16.01
N GLY A 16 -22.88 0.43 -15.01
CA GLY A 16 -23.49 0.05 -13.72
C GLY A 16 -24.06 1.26 -12.96
N SER A 17 -23.35 2.39 -13.00
CA SER A 17 -23.71 3.61 -12.28
C SER A 17 -25.04 4.25 -12.69
N ILE A 18 -25.51 4.00 -13.92
CA ILE A 18 -26.80 4.52 -14.43
C ILE A 18 -27.92 3.48 -14.43
N ARG A 19 -27.66 2.25 -14.00
CA ARG A 19 -28.71 1.23 -13.81
C ARG A 19 -29.60 1.60 -12.62
N ALA A 20 -30.81 1.05 -12.58
CA ALA A 20 -31.67 1.18 -11.41
C ALA A 20 -30.93 0.64 -10.15
N GLY A 21 -30.88 1.44 -9.10
CA GLY A 21 -30.09 1.15 -7.90
C GLY A 21 -28.67 1.76 -7.92
N GLY A 22 -28.09 2.04 -9.09
CA GLY A 22 -26.78 2.71 -9.23
C GLY A 22 -25.65 2.02 -8.47
N LEU A 23 -24.89 2.80 -7.69
CA LEU A 23 -23.78 2.32 -6.86
C LEU A 23 -24.28 1.81 -5.50
N ARG A 24 -23.62 0.78 -4.96
CA ARG A 24 -23.93 0.23 -3.64
C ARG A 24 -23.22 1.05 -2.55
N TRP A 25 -23.81 2.19 -2.19
CA TRP A 25 -23.24 3.16 -1.24
C TRP A 25 -22.93 2.60 0.15
N ASP A 26 -23.62 1.54 0.58
CA ASP A 26 -23.43 0.83 1.82
C ASP A 26 -22.36 -0.26 1.77
N SER A 27 -21.79 -0.55 0.59
CA SER A 27 -20.68 -1.47 0.45
C SER A 27 -19.43 -0.94 1.15
N LEU A 28 -18.56 -1.87 1.62
CA LEU A 28 -17.32 -1.44 2.27
C LEU A 28 -16.45 -0.58 1.35
N PRO A 29 -16.18 -0.96 0.08
CA PRO A 29 -15.35 -0.14 -0.79
C PRO A 29 -15.87 1.30 -0.95
N MET A 30 -17.18 1.49 -1.10
CA MET A 30 -17.76 2.84 -1.21
C MET A 30 -17.67 3.65 0.09
N ARG A 31 -17.77 2.99 1.26
CA ARG A 31 -17.55 3.68 2.54
C ARG A 31 -16.09 4.09 2.72
N LEU A 32 -15.14 3.25 2.29
CA LEU A 32 -13.71 3.57 2.32
C LEU A 32 -13.40 4.73 1.38
N PHE A 33 -13.91 4.68 0.13
CA PHE A 33 -13.78 5.76 -0.85
C PHE A 33 -14.33 7.10 -0.32
N ALA A 34 -15.53 7.10 0.26
CA ALA A 34 -16.11 8.30 0.87
C ALA A 34 -15.31 8.77 2.10
N GLY A 35 -14.72 7.84 2.84
CA GLY A 35 -13.83 8.12 3.96
C GLY A 35 -12.55 8.84 3.53
N GLY A 36 -11.91 8.36 2.48
CA GLY A 36 -10.71 8.98 1.90
C GLY A 36 -11.00 10.38 1.36
N ASN A 37 -12.11 10.56 0.64
CA ASN A 37 -12.52 11.89 0.18
C ASN A 37 -12.67 12.92 1.33
N LYS A 38 -13.18 12.49 2.49
CA LYS A 38 -13.31 13.36 3.66
C LYS A 38 -11.99 13.67 4.34
N LYS A 39 -11.03 12.77 4.24
CA LYS A 39 -9.72 12.85 4.89
C LYS A 39 -8.61 13.29 3.93
N PHE A 40 -8.97 13.78 2.75
CA PHE A 40 -7.99 14.24 1.77
C PHE A 40 -7.03 15.26 2.38
N TRP A 41 -5.76 15.10 2.08
CA TRP A 41 -4.69 16.02 2.45
C TRP A 41 -3.72 16.17 1.29
N ASN A 42 -3.05 17.34 1.23
CA ASN A 42 -2.10 17.65 0.17
C ASN A 42 -0.68 17.68 0.77
N PRO A 43 0.27 16.87 0.25
CA PRO A 43 1.68 16.92 0.67
C PRO A 43 2.31 18.30 0.62
N ALA A 44 1.90 19.13 -0.34
CA ALA A 44 2.42 20.48 -0.50
C ALA A 44 2.03 21.45 0.62
N ASP A 45 1.04 21.11 1.45
CA ASP A 45 0.59 21.95 2.58
C ASP A 45 1.40 21.69 3.86
N LEU A 46 2.32 20.71 3.86
CA LEU A 46 3.15 20.39 5.02
C LEU A 46 4.40 21.29 5.05
N ASP A 47 4.70 21.83 6.22
CA ASP A 47 5.90 22.65 6.47
C ASP A 47 6.99 21.78 7.14
N PHE A 48 8.16 21.73 6.51
CA PHE A 48 9.33 20.98 6.99
C PHE A 48 10.47 21.89 7.46
N THR A 49 10.20 23.17 7.67
CA THR A 49 11.23 24.14 8.10
C THR A 49 11.87 23.74 9.42
N GLN A 50 11.07 23.31 10.41
CA GLN A 50 11.59 22.83 11.68
C GLN A 50 12.33 21.49 11.53
N ASP A 51 11.82 20.60 10.68
CA ASP A 51 12.45 19.31 10.41
C ASP A 51 13.86 19.46 9.83
N ALA A 52 14.06 20.45 8.95
CA ALA A 52 15.38 20.78 8.39
C ALA A 52 16.37 21.23 9.47
N GLN A 53 15.91 22.05 10.42
CA GLN A 53 16.72 22.50 11.56
C GLN A 53 17.05 21.33 12.51
N ASP A 54 16.04 20.60 12.91
CA ASP A 54 16.18 19.44 13.81
C ASP A 54 17.15 18.40 13.20
N TYR A 55 16.99 18.12 11.90
CA TYR A 55 17.86 17.15 11.20
C TYR A 55 19.31 17.62 11.15
N ALA A 56 19.57 18.90 10.87
CA ALA A 56 20.91 19.47 10.82
C ALA A 56 21.62 19.43 12.18
N GLU A 57 20.86 19.51 13.27
CA GLU A 57 21.37 19.48 14.66
C GLU A 57 21.48 18.06 15.25
N MET A 58 20.97 17.03 14.53
CA MET A 58 21.03 15.63 14.99
C MET A 58 22.45 15.10 15.09
N GLU A 59 22.68 14.26 16.07
CA GLU A 59 23.88 13.43 16.13
C GLU A 59 23.99 12.50 14.91
N PRO A 60 25.20 12.24 14.37
CA PRO A 60 25.41 11.48 13.13
C PRO A 60 24.70 10.12 13.08
N GLU A 61 24.68 9.39 14.20
CA GLU A 61 24.01 8.08 14.27
C GLU A 61 22.50 8.20 14.14
N LEU A 62 21.90 9.25 14.71
CA LEU A 62 20.47 9.51 14.59
C LEU A 62 20.11 9.96 13.17
N GLN A 63 20.94 10.80 12.53
CA GLN A 63 20.78 11.16 11.12
C GLN A 63 20.82 9.92 10.23
N LYS A 64 21.76 9.00 10.48
CA LYS A 64 21.87 7.74 9.73
C LYS A 64 20.59 6.90 9.88
N LEU A 65 20.12 6.69 11.11
CA LEU A 65 18.87 5.96 11.36
C LEU A 65 17.68 6.60 10.66
N THR A 66 17.57 7.92 10.71
CA THR A 66 16.53 8.70 10.05
C THR A 66 16.55 8.53 8.53
N ARG A 67 17.76 8.53 7.91
CA ARG A 67 17.92 8.23 6.48
C ARG A 67 17.49 6.83 6.13
N ILE A 68 17.90 5.82 6.91
CA ILE A 68 17.48 4.43 6.69
C ILE A 68 15.95 4.33 6.72
N LEU A 69 15.31 4.85 7.75
CA LEU A 69 13.85 4.80 7.88
C LEU A 69 13.16 5.50 6.70
N ALA A 70 13.59 6.71 6.34
CA ALA A 70 13.00 7.45 5.22
C ALA A 70 13.18 6.70 3.89
N THR A 71 14.35 6.09 3.68
CA THR A 71 14.64 5.30 2.47
C THR A 71 13.71 4.08 2.36
N LEU A 72 13.60 3.30 3.43
CA LEU A 72 12.75 2.11 3.43
C LEU A 72 11.27 2.45 3.19
N PHE A 73 10.82 3.59 3.73
CA PHE A 73 9.46 4.05 3.48
C PHE A 73 9.25 4.51 2.04
N ILE A 74 10.02 5.49 1.55
CA ILE A 74 9.80 6.03 0.19
C ILE A 74 9.92 4.95 -0.89
N ALA A 75 10.87 4.03 -0.76
CA ALA A 75 11.01 2.93 -1.71
C ALA A 75 9.86 1.91 -1.60
N GLY A 76 9.32 1.70 -0.40
CA GLY A 76 8.11 0.91 -0.20
C GLY A 76 6.88 1.52 -0.85
N GLU A 77 6.62 2.82 -0.62
CA GLU A 77 5.50 3.57 -1.20
C GLU A 77 5.59 3.64 -2.75
N GLU A 78 6.79 3.76 -3.29
CA GLU A 78 7.02 3.68 -4.74
C GLU A 78 6.68 2.29 -5.28
N ALA A 79 7.20 1.23 -4.65
CA ALA A 79 6.93 -0.14 -5.06
C ALA A 79 5.43 -0.48 -5.06
N VAL A 80 4.69 -0.09 -4.01
CA VAL A 80 3.25 -0.35 -3.94
C VAL A 80 2.46 0.51 -4.94
N THR A 81 2.91 1.72 -5.24
CA THR A 81 2.33 2.56 -6.29
C THR A 81 2.44 1.90 -7.67
N GLU A 82 3.59 1.28 -7.96
CA GLU A 82 3.83 0.57 -9.23
C GLU A 82 3.02 -0.72 -9.32
N ASP A 83 2.91 -1.47 -8.23
CA ASP A 83 2.41 -2.84 -8.24
C ASP A 83 0.89 -2.98 -8.04
N ILE A 84 0.17 -1.95 -7.50
CA ILE A 84 -1.26 -2.08 -7.15
C ILE A 84 -2.20 -2.22 -8.36
N GLN A 85 -1.82 -1.74 -9.54
CA GLN A 85 -2.70 -1.60 -10.71
C GLN A 85 -3.37 -2.93 -11.15
N PRO A 86 -2.71 -4.10 -11.11
CA PRO A 86 -3.34 -5.38 -11.43
C PRO A 86 -4.54 -5.72 -10.54
N PHE A 87 -4.60 -5.24 -9.30
CA PHE A 87 -5.78 -5.41 -8.46
C PHE A 87 -7.01 -4.68 -9.01
N MET A 88 -6.85 -3.47 -9.54
CA MET A 88 -7.95 -2.76 -10.21
C MET A 88 -8.47 -3.54 -11.42
N GLN A 89 -7.55 -4.11 -12.21
CA GLN A 89 -7.91 -4.94 -13.36
C GLN A 89 -8.69 -6.19 -12.94
N ALA A 90 -8.26 -6.88 -11.87
CA ALA A 90 -8.95 -8.05 -11.35
C ALA A 90 -10.37 -7.69 -10.87
N MET A 91 -10.54 -6.57 -10.17
CA MET A 91 -11.87 -6.10 -9.73
C MET A 91 -12.77 -5.72 -10.91
N GLY A 92 -12.22 -5.07 -11.93
CA GLY A 92 -12.93 -4.76 -13.16
C GLY A 92 -13.40 -6.02 -13.90
N ALA A 93 -12.55 -7.06 -13.99
CA ALA A 93 -12.89 -8.34 -14.60
C ALA A 93 -14.00 -9.09 -13.84
N GLU A 94 -14.08 -8.95 -12.53
CA GLU A 94 -15.18 -9.48 -11.70
C GLU A 94 -16.45 -8.61 -11.74
N GLY A 95 -16.44 -7.45 -12.41
CA GLY A 95 -17.54 -6.50 -12.41
C GLY A 95 -17.77 -5.81 -11.05
N ARG A 96 -16.75 -5.70 -10.23
CA ARG A 96 -16.77 -5.09 -8.90
C ARG A 96 -16.38 -3.62 -8.97
N PHE A 97 -17.22 -2.83 -9.61
CA PHE A 97 -16.91 -1.44 -9.93
C PHE A 97 -16.66 -0.56 -8.69
N GLU A 98 -17.36 -0.81 -7.58
CA GLU A 98 -17.14 -0.08 -6.33
C GLU A 98 -15.75 -0.35 -5.73
N ASP A 99 -15.24 -1.59 -5.87
CA ASP A 99 -13.86 -1.92 -5.48
C ASP A 99 -12.86 -1.24 -6.41
N GLU A 100 -13.11 -1.26 -7.72
CA GLU A 100 -12.29 -0.57 -8.71
C GLU A 100 -12.22 0.94 -8.43
N MET A 101 -13.35 1.59 -8.11
CA MET A 101 -13.38 2.99 -7.71
C MET A 101 -12.52 3.25 -6.47
N TYR A 102 -12.62 2.41 -5.43
CA TYR A 102 -11.81 2.58 -4.23
C TYR A 102 -10.32 2.39 -4.50
N LEU A 103 -9.95 1.42 -5.31
CA LEU A 103 -8.55 1.17 -5.67
C LEU A 103 -7.90 2.31 -6.47
N THR A 104 -8.69 3.10 -7.24
CA THR A 104 -8.15 4.32 -7.87
C THR A 104 -7.72 5.37 -6.84
N GLN A 105 -8.50 5.51 -5.75
CA GLN A 105 -8.13 6.39 -4.64
C GLN A 105 -6.94 5.83 -3.85
N PHE A 106 -6.94 4.52 -3.62
CA PHE A 106 -5.86 3.83 -2.96
C PHE A 106 -4.53 4.07 -3.70
N ALA A 107 -4.45 3.78 -5.01
CA ALA A 107 -3.24 4.03 -5.81
C ALA A 107 -2.81 5.52 -5.80
N PHE A 108 -3.77 6.44 -5.77
CA PHE A 108 -3.49 7.86 -5.62
C PHE A 108 -2.90 8.19 -4.24
N GLU A 109 -3.40 7.56 -3.17
CA GLU A 109 -2.89 7.74 -1.81
C GLU A 109 -1.44 7.25 -1.70
N GLU A 110 -1.08 6.10 -2.30
CA GLU A 110 0.29 5.58 -2.33
C GLU A 110 1.26 6.52 -3.06
N ALA A 111 0.86 7.00 -4.24
CA ALA A 111 1.66 8.00 -4.98
C ALA A 111 1.85 9.30 -4.18
N LYS A 112 0.86 9.71 -3.41
CA LYS A 112 0.91 10.85 -2.51
C LYS A 112 1.87 10.61 -1.32
N HIS A 113 1.93 9.37 -0.82
CA HIS A 113 2.88 8.98 0.22
C HIS A 113 4.32 9.06 -0.30
N THR A 114 4.59 8.56 -1.49
CA THR A 114 5.89 8.73 -2.17
C THR A 114 6.25 10.22 -2.30
N GLU A 115 5.30 11.05 -2.76
CA GLU A 115 5.50 12.50 -2.90
C GLU A 115 5.91 13.15 -1.58
N VAL A 116 5.21 12.85 -0.48
CA VAL A 116 5.48 13.52 0.79
C VAL A 116 6.83 13.16 1.38
N PHE A 117 7.25 11.89 1.27
CA PHE A 117 8.60 11.49 1.70
C PHE A 117 9.68 12.14 0.84
N ARG A 118 9.49 12.25 -0.48
CA ARG A 118 10.44 12.95 -1.35
C ARG A 118 10.56 14.42 -0.98
N ARG A 119 9.43 15.12 -0.76
CA ARG A 119 9.43 16.51 -0.29
C ARG A 119 10.15 16.68 1.03
N TRP A 120 9.99 15.76 1.95
CA TRP A 120 10.68 15.78 3.23
C TRP A 120 12.19 15.60 3.05
N LEU A 121 12.64 14.62 2.27
CA LEU A 121 14.07 14.40 1.95
C LEU A 121 14.70 15.65 1.32
N ASP A 122 14.02 16.28 0.38
CA ASP A 122 14.48 17.53 -0.25
C ASP A 122 14.61 18.68 0.77
N ALA A 123 13.62 18.82 1.65
CA ALA A 123 13.59 19.87 2.66
C ALA A 123 14.71 19.73 3.71
N VAL A 124 15.06 18.51 4.11
CA VAL A 124 16.15 18.26 5.07
C VAL A 124 17.53 18.16 4.41
N GLY A 125 17.60 18.31 3.06
CA GLY A 125 18.86 18.37 2.32
C GLY A 125 19.54 17.03 2.09
N ILE A 126 18.75 15.93 1.99
CA ILE A 126 19.26 14.59 1.66
C ILE A 126 19.24 14.43 0.13
N GLU A 127 20.41 14.57 -0.50
CA GLU A 127 20.59 14.55 -1.95
C GLU A 127 21.36 13.30 -2.45
N GLU A 128 21.96 12.52 -1.53
CA GLU A 128 22.73 11.33 -1.89
C GLU A 128 21.84 10.20 -2.39
N ASP A 129 22.47 9.26 -3.14
CA ASP A 129 21.83 7.99 -3.52
C ASP A 129 21.61 7.09 -2.29
N LEU A 130 20.36 6.77 -2.01
CA LEU A 130 19.95 6.03 -0.83
C LEU A 130 19.83 4.51 -1.05
N HIS A 131 20.06 3.99 -2.28
CA HIS A 131 19.91 2.56 -2.60
C HIS A 131 20.80 1.66 -1.73
N THR A 132 21.95 2.16 -1.27
CA THR A 132 22.85 1.40 -0.37
C THR A 132 22.17 0.91 0.91
N TYR A 133 21.16 1.64 1.41
CA TYR A 133 20.40 1.23 2.60
C TYR A 133 19.42 0.08 2.34
N ILE A 134 19.05 -0.15 1.08
CA ILE A 134 18.17 -1.26 0.68
C ILE A 134 18.99 -2.50 0.32
N GLU A 135 20.16 -2.32 -0.30
CA GLU A 135 21.02 -3.42 -0.75
C GLU A 135 21.43 -4.34 0.39
N ASP A 136 21.66 -3.79 1.58
CA ASP A 136 22.08 -4.49 2.78
C ASP A 136 20.91 -5.13 3.57
N SER A 137 19.66 -5.03 3.07
CA SER A 137 18.46 -5.56 3.72
C SER A 137 17.85 -6.73 2.93
N PRO A 138 18.28 -7.98 3.19
CA PRO A 138 17.82 -9.13 2.42
C PRO A 138 16.32 -9.41 2.58
N GLY A 139 15.74 -9.16 3.75
CA GLY A 139 14.31 -9.32 4.00
C GLY A 139 13.48 -8.31 3.21
N TYR A 140 13.90 -7.04 3.21
CA TYR A 140 13.28 -5.99 2.42
C TYR A 140 13.32 -6.33 0.92
N ARG A 141 14.50 -6.71 0.41
CA ARG A 141 14.66 -7.11 -0.99
C ARG A 141 13.76 -8.28 -1.36
N LYS A 142 13.69 -9.31 -0.52
CA LYS A 142 12.81 -10.47 -0.75
C LYS A 142 11.35 -10.04 -0.91
N ILE A 143 10.87 -9.13 -0.06
CA ILE A 143 9.48 -8.69 -0.10
C ILE A 143 9.21 -7.74 -1.27
N PHE A 144 9.98 -6.66 -1.40
CA PHE A 144 9.67 -5.58 -2.34
C PHE A 144 10.19 -5.80 -3.76
N TYR A 145 11.23 -6.62 -3.95
CA TYR A 145 11.79 -6.89 -5.28
C TYR A 145 11.32 -8.23 -5.89
N GLU A 146 10.79 -9.15 -5.06
CA GLU A 146 10.39 -10.47 -5.53
C GLU A 146 8.92 -10.76 -5.24
N GLU A 147 8.53 -10.84 -3.96
CA GLU A 147 7.23 -11.36 -3.55
C GLU A 147 6.04 -10.42 -3.87
N LEU A 148 6.24 -9.12 -3.71
CA LEU A 148 5.20 -8.12 -3.98
C LEU A 148 4.91 -8.03 -5.49
N PRO A 149 5.91 -7.75 -6.37
CA PRO A 149 5.65 -7.67 -7.80
C PRO A 149 5.18 -9.01 -8.40
N GLU A 150 5.65 -10.17 -7.90
CA GLU A 150 5.14 -11.47 -8.34
C GLU A 150 3.67 -11.66 -7.98
N ALA A 151 3.31 -11.40 -6.72
CA ALA A 151 1.96 -11.64 -6.25
C ALA A 151 0.92 -10.72 -6.91
N LEU A 152 1.24 -9.44 -7.06
CA LEU A 152 0.35 -8.47 -7.71
C LEU A 152 0.37 -8.62 -9.24
N GLY A 153 1.54 -8.85 -9.83
CA GLY A 153 1.67 -9.08 -11.27
C GLY A 153 0.90 -10.31 -11.76
N ALA A 154 0.78 -11.37 -10.94
CA ALA A 154 -0.03 -12.54 -11.27
C ALA A 154 -1.50 -12.18 -11.57
N LEU A 155 -2.03 -11.13 -10.94
CA LEU A 155 -3.40 -10.65 -11.16
C LEU A 155 -3.66 -10.09 -12.55
N MET A 156 -2.63 -9.87 -13.37
CA MET A 156 -2.82 -9.49 -14.77
C MET A 156 -3.50 -10.60 -15.60
N THR A 157 -3.35 -11.85 -15.19
CA THR A 157 -3.83 -13.02 -15.95
C THR A 157 -4.61 -14.02 -15.11
N ASP A 158 -4.42 -14.04 -13.78
CA ASP A 158 -5.10 -14.94 -12.85
C ASP A 158 -5.92 -14.13 -11.81
N HIS A 159 -7.24 -14.13 -11.98
CA HIS A 159 -8.16 -13.47 -11.05
C HIS A 159 -8.78 -14.45 -10.04
N SER A 160 -8.20 -15.65 -9.86
CA SER A 160 -8.71 -16.65 -8.93
C SER A 160 -8.69 -16.16 -7.47
N PRO A 161 -9.53 -16.76 -6.60
CA PRO A 161 -9.46 -16.50 -5.17
C PRO A 161 -8.07 -16.68 -4.58
N ALA A 162 -7.32 -17.68 -5.05
CA ALA A 162 -5.97 -17.97 -4.58
C ALA A 162 -4.98 -16.84 -4.92
N ALA A 163 -5.00 -16.35 -6.17
CA ALA A 163 -4.17 -15.23 -6.60
C ALA A 163 -4.49 -13.94 -5.84
N GLN A 164 -5.78 -13.62 -5.66
CA GLN A 164 -6.22 -12.43 -4.94
C GLN A 164 -5.88 -12.49 -3.44
N ILE A 165 -6.00 -13.66 -2.81
CA ILE A 165 -5.57 -13.85 -1.42
C ILE A 165 -4.05 -13.69 -1.30
N LYS A 166 -3.27 -14.32 -2.20
CA LYS A 166 -1.81 -14.20 -2.21
C LYS A 166 -1.41 -12.73 -2.31
N ALA A 167 -1.97 -11.98 -3.25
CA ALA A 167 -1.72 -10.56 -3.44
C ALA A 167 -2.12 -9.72 -2.22
N SER A 168 -3.34 -9.90 -1.70
CA SER A 168 -3.83 -9.14 -0.55
C SER A 168 -3.06 -9.43 0.74
N VAL A 169 -2.69 -10.69 1.00
CA VAL A 169 -1.87 -11.03 2.17
C VAL A 169 -0.49 -10.41 2.05
N THR A 170 0.14 -10.50 0.88
CA THR A 170 1.47 -9.93 0.65
C THR A 170 1.45 -8.41 0.87
N TYR A 171 0.54 -7.71 0.22
CA TYR A 171 0.46 -6.27 0.26
C TYR A 171 -0.17 -5.78 1.57
N ASN A 172 -1.47 -5.99 1.76
CA ASN A 172 -2.21 -5.32 2.83
C ASN A 172 -1.92 -5.86 4.23
N HIS A 173 -1.41 -7.09 4.37
CA HIS A 173 -1.16 -7.67 5.70
C HIS A 173 0.32 -7.70 6.05
N ILE A 174 1.22 -8.01 5.11
CA ILE A 174 2.65 -8.04 5.37
C ILE A 174 3.26 -6.64 5.16
N VAL A 175 3.10 -6.02 4.00
CA VAL A 175 3.71 -4.71 3.72
C VAL A 175 3.07 -3.64 4.60
N GLU A 176 1.76 -3.41 4.49
CA GLU A 176 1.08 -2.36 5.29
C GLU A 176 0.87 -2.78 6.75
N GLY A 177 0.34 -3.99 6.98
CA GLY A 177 -0.08 -4.45 8.31
C GLY A 177 1.06 -4.85 9.24
N MET A 178 2.24 -5.16 8.74
CA MET A 178 3.39 -5.55 9.55
C MET A 178 4.57 -4.57 9.39
N LEU A 179 5.06 -4.36 8.17
CA LEU A 179 6.26 -3.55 7.94
C LEU A 179 5.98 -2.06 8.18
N ALA A 180 4.95 -1.49 7.56
CA ALA A 180 4.62 -0.08 7.72
C ALA A 180 4.24 0.25 9.18
N LEU A 181 3.41 -0.58 9.85
CA LEU A 181 3.07 -0.35 11.27
C LEU A 181 4.30 -0.40 12.18
N THR A 182 5.23 -1.32 11.93
CA THR A 182 6.50 -1.38 12.67
C THR A 182 7.33 -0.12 12.41
N GLY A 183 7.42 0.31 11.16
CA GLY A 183 8.12 1.53 10.78
C GLY A 183 7.50 2.79 11.41
N TYR A 184 6.17 2.91 11.49
CA TYR A 184 5.51 4.01 12.19
C TYR A 184 5.85 4.01 13.69
N HIS A 185 5.95 2.83 14.30
CA HIS A 185 6.42 2.73 15.68
C HIS A 185 7.85 3.26 15.82
N MET A 186 8.75 2.88 14.92
CA MET A 186 10.13 3.38 14.90
C MET A 186 10.20 4.90 14.73
N TRP A 187 9.43 5.47 13.80
CA TRP A 187 9.32 6.92 13.66
C TRP A 187 8.82 7.62 14.94
N ASN A 188 7.83 7.03 15.62
CA ASN A 188 7.35 7.56 16.89
C ASN A 188 8.45 7.55 17.97
N LEU A 189 9.28 6.49 18.04
CA LEU A 189 10.43 6.44 18.97
C LEU A 189 11.48 7.51 18.62
N VAL A 190 11.77 7.71 17.34
CA VAL A 190 12.75 8.72 16.89
C VAL A 190 12.24 10.13 17.18
N CYS A 191 11.02 10.43 16.77
CA CYS A 191 10.51 11.80 16.71
C CYS A 191 9.80 12.23 17.98
N LYS A 192 8.82 11.44 18.43
CA LYS A 192 7.88 11.85 19.48
C LYS A 192 8.51 11.88 20.86
N GLU A 193 9.32 10.90 21.20
CA GLU A 193 9.98 10.86 22.50
C GLU A 193 11.02 11.98 22.66
N ARG A 194 11.60 12.44 21.56
CA ARG A 194 12.58 13.53 21.51
C ARG A 194 11.96 14.88 21.20
N ASN A 195 10.68 14.91 20.83
CA ASN A 195 9.95 16.11 20.39
C ASN A 195 10.66 16.84 19.23
N ILE A 196 11.07 16.10 18.21
CA ILE A 196 11.75 16.58 17.00
C ILE A 196 10.99 16.17 15.74
N LEU A 197 11.30 16.75 14.59
CA LEU A 197 10.72 16.46 13.27
C LEU A 197 9.18 16.50 13.27
N PRO A 198 8.57 17.66 13.61
CA PRO A 198 7.10 17.76 13.68
C PRO A 198 6.41 17.48 12.33
N GLY A 199 7.05 17.81 11.20
CA GLY A 199 6.57 17.49 9.87
C GLY A 199 6.53 16.00 9.61
N MET A 200 7.58 15.26 9.97
CA MET A 200 7.59 13.80 9.89
C MET A 200 6.53 13.15 10.79
N GLN A 201 6.30 13.67 11.97
CA GLN A 201 5.21 13.19 12.85
C GLN A 201 3.83 13.36 12.19
N GLU A 202 3.61 14.48 11.49
CA GLU A 202 2.36 14.70 10.75
C GLU A 202 2.27 13.82 9.51
N ILE A 203 3.37 13.54 8.78
CA ILE A 203 3.43 12.55 7.70
C ILE A 203 2.94 11.19 8.21
N VAL A 204 3.60 10.63 9.22
CA VAL A 204 3.30 9.31 9.79
C VAL A 204 1.84 9.21 10.24
N LYS A 205 1.30 10.26 10.83
CA LYS A 205 -0.11 10.30 11.26
C LYS A 205 -1.08 10.26 10.07
N ARG A 206 -0.81 11.05 9.01
CA ARG A 206 -1.69 11.14 7.83
C ARG A 206 -1.66 9.87 7.02
N ILE A 207 -0.46 9.36 6.74
CA ILE A 207 -0.29 8.06 6.06
C ILE A 207 -0.97 6.96 6.88
N GLY A 208 -0.72 6.87 8.19
CA GLY A 208 -1.37 5.87 9.03
C GLY A 208 -2.91 5.96 9.06
N ASP A 209 -3.51 7.12 8.77
CA ASP A 209 -4.96 7.26 8.58
C ASP A 209 -5.42 6.74 7.21
N ASP A 210 -4.60 6.87 6.15
CA ASP A 210 -4.87 6.31 4.83
C ASP A 210 -4.72 4.78 4.87
N GLU A 211 -3.63 4.26 5.42
CA GLU A 211 -3.31 2.83 5.55
C GLU A 211 -4.38 2.00 6.26
N ARG A 212 -5.06 2.56 7.26
CA ARG A 212 -6.18 1.86 7.91
C ARG A 212 -7.29 1.51 6.94
N ARG A 213 -7.50 2.33 5.90
CA ARG A 213 -8.49 2.05 4.85
C ARG A 213 -7.98 1.00 3.88
N HIS A 214 -6.70 1.04 3.56
CA HIS A 214 -6.01 0.07 2.70
C HIS A 214 -6.07 -1.33 3.31
N MET A 215 -5.64 -1.49 4.55
CA MET A 215 -5.74 -2.75 5.29
C MET A 215 -7.18 -3.25 5.46
N ALA A 216 -8.16 -2.34 5.64
CA ALA A 216 -9.56 -2.72 5.75
C ALA A 216 -10.09 -3.32 4.45
N TRP A 217 -9.68 -2.79 3.29
CA TRP A 217 -10.04 -3.34 1.99
C TRP A 217 -9.35 -4.69 1.74
N GLY A 218 -8.07 -4.81 2.06
CA GLY A 218 -7.34 -6.08 1.93
C GLY A 218 -7.95 -7.18 2.79
N THR A 219 -8.26 -6.87 4.06
CA THR A 219 -8.97 -7.80 4.95
C THR A 219 -10.34 -8.18 4.38
N PHE A 220 -11.07 -7.25 3.80
CA PHE A 220 -12.35 -7.53 3.14
C PHE A 220 -12.17 -8.47 1.95
N THR A 221 -11.12 -8.30 1.15
CA THR A 221 -10.80 -9.16 0.01
C THR A 221 -10.55 -10.60 0.47
N CYS A 222 -9.71 -10.82 1.48
CA CYS A 222 -9.50 -12.16 2.05
C CYS A 222 -10.80 -12.74 2.62
N ARG A 223 -11.55 -11.96 3.40
CA ARG A 223 -12.81 -12.41 4.03
C ARG A 223 -13.87 -12.82 3.03
N ARG A 224 -14.03 -12.13 1.90
CA ARG A 224 -15.03 -12.49 0.90
C ARG A 224 -14.73 -13.84 0.24
N HIS A 225 -13.46 -14.15 0.03
CA HIS A 225 -13.03 -15.43 -0.53
C HIS A 225 -13.17 -16.56 0.49
N VAL A 226 -12.77 -16.34 1.74
CA VAL A 226 -12.98 -17.32 2.83
C VAL A 226 -14.47 -17.56 3.07
N ALA A 227 -15.30 -16.52 3.03
CA ALA A 227 -16.75 -16.68 3.17
C ALA A 227 -17.41 -17.44 2.01
N ALA A 228 -16.81 -17.44 0.82
CA ALA A 228 -17.27 -18.21 -0.32
C ALA A 228 -16.83 -19.69 -0.26
N ASP A 229 -15.66 -19.96 0.30
CA ASP A 229 -15.11 -21.30 0.51
C ASP A 229 -14.11 -21.27 1.69
N ASP A 230 -14.44 -21.96 2.77
CA ASP A 230 -13.62 -22.02 3.99
C ASP A 230 -12.21 -22.58 3.74
N ALA A 231 -12.01 -23.39 2.69
CA ALA A 231 -10.69 -23.92 2.31
C ALA A 231 -9.69 -22.78 1.96
N ASN A 232 -10.18 -21.62 1.56
CA ASN A 232 -9.35 -20.45 1.27
C ASN A 232 -8.64 -19.88 2.52
N TRP A 233 -9.08 -20.23 3.73
CA TRP A 233 -8.38 -19.83 4.96
C TRP A 233 -6.95 -20.38 5.02
N ALA A 234 -6.75 -21.61 4.57
CA ALA A 234 -5.43 -22.22 4.51
C ALA A 234 -4.45 -21.44 3.61
N LEU A 235 -4.96 -20.78 2.55
CA LEU A 235 -4.12 -19.92 1.68
C LEU A 235 -3.68 -18.66 2.41
N VAL A 236 -4.55 -18.06 3.22
CA VAL A 236 -4.20 -16.89 4.05
C VAL A 236 -3.11 -17.27 5.05
N GLU A 237 -3.31 -18.35 5.81
CA GLU A 237 -2.35 -18.80 6.83
C GLU A 237 -0.99 -19.17 6.22
N SER A 238 -0.99 -19.95 5.13
CA SER A 238 0.25 -20.38 4.49
C SER A 238 1.05 -19.20 3.95
N ARG A 239 0.37 -18.21 3.34
CA ARG A 239 1.07 -17.02 2.80
C ARG A 239 1.66 -16.15 3.90
N ILE A 240 0.97 -15.97 5.01
CA ILE A 240 1.51 -15.25 6.18
C ILE A 240 2.77 -15.98 6.70
N GLN A 241 2.68 -17.30 6.90
CA GLN A 241 3.80 -18.09 7.41
C GLN A 241 5.02 -18.07 6.47
N GLU A 242 4.79 -18.04 5.17
CA GLU A 242 5.83 -17.95 4.14
C GLU A 242 6.61 -16.63 4.24
N LEU A 243 5.94 -15.50 4.47
CA LEU A 243 6.55 -14.18 4.40
C LEU A 243 7.10 -13.65 5.74
N ILE A 244 6.61 -14.14 6.88
CA ILE A 244 7.10 -13.71 8.21
C ILE A 244 8.63 -13.76 8.31
N PRO A 245 9.35 -14.83 7.89
CA PRO A 245 10.81 -14.85 8.02
C PRO A 245 11.51 -13.71 7.31
N ALA A 246 11.02 -13.30 6.12
CA ALA A 246 11.58 -12.15 5.40
C ALA A 246 11.17 -10.81 6.03
N ALA A 247 9.95 -10.74 6.58
CA ALA A 247 9.45 -9.52 7.20
C ALA A 247 10.12 -9.17 8.55
N VAL A 248 10.76 -10.15 9.21
CA VAL A 248 11.46 -9.95 10.48
C VAL A 248 12.99 -9.99 10.35
N ALA A 249 13.53 -10.23 9.15
CA ALA A 249 14.96 -10.26 8.86
C ALA A 249 15.52 -8.87 8.66
#